data_66508130b715f8cc1697f6755630a1e8
#
_entry.id   66508130b715f8cc1697f6755630a1e8
#
_cell.length_a   1.000
_cell.length_b   1.000
_cell.length_c   1.000
_cell.angle_alpha   90.00
_cell.angle_beta   90.00
_cell.angle_gamma   90.00
#
_symmetry.space_group_name_H-M   'P 1'
#
loop_
_entity.id
_entity.type
_entity.pdbx_description
1 polymer ?
#
loop_
_entity_poly.entity_id
_entity_poly.type
_entity_poly.pdbx_seq_one_letter_code
_entity_poly.pdbx_strand_id
1 'polypeptide(L)'
;MNSDGVITDAIDMGYATVQRTRNANGQVTEEFYLDAAGNPVERYGNYYGISYEYNSENIVIRYLDADKQSMMLGAGYSTIVRTLVDGKATDDSYYDLNMQPVQCTSGYYGLHREYDEQGLNCAITYLDVNGQSVICTSGYAVKTYQRDSDGTVIGERYFDAEETPVKSSLGQYGEMYQRDEQGRISQITYLGADGNPAATNAGYTVLKRTYHRDGTANTDMYFDADGNPVALSKGQYGIKRSGKVNLLLDKNGRVMLCVDNILNGFPFMVVISGCVICLLILVLPKRVSILLTAAYVVFILYETLMFRESGDARTNFVLFSYADRFLTEQSVRVG
;
A
#
# COMPACT_ATOMS: atom_id res chain seq x y z
N MET A 1 20.98 -3.49 15.62
CA MET A 1 21.66 -4.53 16.45
C MET A 1 20.68 -4.98 17.52
N ASN A 2 20.64 -6.27 17.81
CA ASN A 2 19.87 -6.78 18.95
C ASN A 2 20.60 -6.46 20.29
N SER A 3 20.00 -6.87 21.43
CA SER A 3 20.58 -6.68 22.78
C SER A 3 21.98 -7.26 22.94
N ASP A 4 22.37 -8.23 22.13
CA ASP A 4 23.67 -8.95 22.18
C ASP A 4 24.70 -8.34 21.23
N GLY A 5 24.38 -7.21 20.58
CA GLY A 5 25.25 -6.52 19.62
C GLY A 5 25.32 -7.18 18.25
N VAL A 6 24.51 -8.21 18.00
CA VAL A 6 24.44 -8.90 16.70
C VAL A 6 23.62 -8.06 15.72
N ILE A 7 24.13 -7.90 14.47
CA ILE A 7 23.39 -7.26 13.39
C ILE A 7 22.22 -8.17 13.00
N THR A 8 21.00 -7.63 13.01
CA THR A 8 19.79 -8.33 12.61
C THR A 8 19.01 -7.43 11.63
N ASP A 9 18.19 -8.03 10.78
CA ASP A 9 17.29 -7.27 9.91
C ASP A 9 16.32 -6.47 10.79
N ALA A 10 16.13 -5.20 10.45
CA ALA A 10 15.10 -4.39 11.07
C ALA A 10 13.73 -4.89 10.57
N ILE A 11 12.88 -5.32 11.49
CA ILE A 11 11.58 -5.95 11.17
C ILE A 11 10.73 -5.07 10.24
N ASP A 12 10.82 -3.74 10.41
CA ASP A 12 10.01 -2.78 9.65
C ASP A 12 10.72 -2.25 8.39
N MET A 13 12.04 -2.43 8.29
CA MET A 13 12.84 -1.87 7.20
C MET A 13 13.25 -2.90 6.14
N GLY A 14 13.19 -4.19 6.44
CA GLY A 14 13.52 -5.29 5.54
C GLY A 14 15.01 -5.35 5.14
N TYR A 15 15.91 -4.69 5.90
CA TYR A 15 17.37 -4.79 5.75
C TYR A 15 18.07 -4.60 7.10
N ALA A 16 19.30 -5.10 7.23
CA ALA A 16 20.10 -4.93 8.45
C ALA A 16 21.07 -3.76 8.38
N THR A 17 21.60 -3.49 7.19
CA THR A 17 22.66 -2.49 6.98
C THR A 17 22.42 -1.71 5.69
N VAL A 18 22.69 -0.40 5.73
CA VAL A 18 22.85 0.45 4.54
C VAL A 18 24.33 0.80 4.39
N GLN A 19 24.94 0.34 3.32
CA GLN A 19 26.29 0.76 2.93
C GLN A 19 26.19 2.04 2.12
N ARG A 20 26.92 3.09 2.51
CA ARG A 20 26.94 4.39 1.83
C ARG A 20 28.34 4.75 1.35
N THR A 21 28.44 5.13 0.09
CA THR A 21 29.62 5.78 -0.48
C THR A 21 29.36 7.29 -0.57
N ARG A 22 30.42 8.10 -0.38
CA ARG A 22 30.33 9.55 -0.43
C ARG A 22 31.43 10.12 -1.32
N ASN A 23 31.13 11.26 -1.97
CA ASN A 23 32.15 12.04 -2.70
C ASN A 23 32.94 12.94 -1.74
N ALA A 24 33.90 13.68 -2.30
CA ALA A 24 34.77 14.61 -1.55
C ALA A 24 33.96 15.74 -0.85
N ASN A 25 32.78 16.06 -1.32
CA ASN A 25 31.87 17.06 -0.72
C ASN A 25 31.00 16.48 0.38
N GLY A 26 31.16 15.19 0.73
CA GLY A 26 30.37 14.49 1.73
C GLY A 26 28.98 14.04 1.26
N GLN A 27 28.61 14.27 0.01
CA GLN A 27 27.32 13.86 -0.56
C GLN A 27 27.33 12.34 -0.80
N VAL A 28 26.21 11.68 -0.50
CA VAL A 28 26.03 10.25 -0.76
C VAL A 28 25.97 9.99 -2.27
N THR A 29 26.88 9.19 -2.79
CA THR A 29 26.91 8.82 -4.21
C THR A 29 26.36 7.43 -4.47
N GLU A 30 26.27 6.59 -3.44
CA GLU A 30 25.64 5.26 -3.52
C GLU A 30 25.07 4.87 -2.17
N GLU A 31 23.92 4.26 -2.18
CA GLU A 31 23.33 3.51 -1.06
C GLU A 31 23.05 2.09 -1.51
N PHE A 32 23.45 1.10 -0.71
CA PHE A 32 23.24 -0.30 -1.00
C PHE A 32 22.75 -1.04 0.24
N TYR A 33 21.72 -1.88 0.09
CA TYR A 33 21.00 -2.50 1.20
C TYR A 33 21.42 -3.95 1.38
N LEU A 34 21.76 -4.34 2.63
CA LEU A 34 22.29 -5.65 2.98
C LEU A 34 21.49 -6.27 4.11
N ASP A 35 21.36 -7.60 4.09
CA ASP A 35 20.85 -8.41 5.20
C ASP A 35 21.88 -8.52 6.34
N ALA A 36 21.55 -9.24 7.40
CA ALA A 36 22.44 -9.47 8.55
C ALA A 36 23.69 -10.29 8.20
N ALA A 37 23.66 -11.06 7.11
CA ALA A 37 24.79 -11.85 6.62
C ALA A 37 25.67 -11.07 5.63
N GLY A 38 25.26 -9.86 5.26
CA GLY A 38 25.98 -9.00 4.31
C GLY A 38 25.62 -9.27 2.84
N ASN A 39 24.57 -10.02 2.56
CA ASN A 39 24.11 -10.23 1.19
C ASN A 39 23.19 -9.08 0.75
N PRO A 40 23.14 -8.76 -0.57
CA PRO A 40 22.20 -7.80 -1.12
C PRO A 40 20.76 -8.15 -0.79
N VAL A 41 19.97 -7.15 -0.36
CA VAL A 41 18.56 -7.31 -0.02
C VAL A 41 17.71 -6.40 -0.89
N GLU A 42 16.67 -6.98 -1.47
CA GLU A 42 15.69 -6.26 -2.27
C GLU A 42 14.85 -5.33 -1.40
N ARG A 43 14.71 -4.08 -1.83
CA ARG A 43 13.89 -3.06 -1.18
C ARG A 43 12.49 -3.04 -1.76
N TYR A 44 11.59 -2.45 -1.00
CA TYR A 44 10.26 -2.13 -1.50
C TYR A 44 10.37 -1.27 -2.77
N GLY A 45 9.88 -1.78 -3.90
CA GLY A 45 10.10 -1.21 -5.23
C GLY A 45 11.07 -2.02 -6.09
N ASN A 46 11.53 -3.16 -5.60
CA ASN A 46 12.30 -4.18 -6.30
C ASN A 46 13.67 -3.68 -6.79
N TYR A 47 14.43 -2.99 -5.91
CA TYR A 47 15.81 -2.60 -6.16
C TYR A 47 16.69 -2.91 -4.94
N TYR A 48 18.00 -2.98 -5.12
CA TYR A 48 18.99 -3.33 -4.08
C TYR A 48 19.83 -2.16 -3.64
N GLY A 49 19.87 -1.11 -4.44
CA GLY A 49 20.62 0.10 -4.13
C GLY A 49 20.21 1.27 -5.02
N ILE A 50 20.78 2.43 -4.72
CA ILE A 50 20.57 3.67 -5.48
C ILE A 50 21.90 4.35 -5.66
N SER A 51 22.23 4.81 -6.87
CA SER A 51 23.37 5.69 -7.13
C SER A 51 22.92 7.10 -7.45
N TYR A 52 23.74 8.06 -7.04
CA TYR A 52 23.50 9.50 -7.23
C TYR A 52 24.71 10.13 -7.91
N GLU A 53 24.45 10.85 -8.99
CA GLU A 53 25.42 11.67 -9.68
C GLU A 53 24.97 13.13 -9.58
N TYR A 54 25.79 13.98 -8.97
CA TYR A 54 25.47 15.37 -8.70
C TYR A 54 26.11 16.27 -9.75
N ASN A 55 25.29 17.00 -10.48
CA ASN A 55 25.69 18.05 -11.41
C ASN A 55 25.31 19.43 -10.82
N SER A 56 25.65 20.52 -11.52
CA SER A 56 25.38 21.88 -11.03
C SER A 56 23.90 22.17 -10.82
N GLU A 57 23.01 21.61 -11.65
CA GLU A 57 21.58 21.93 -11.68
C GLU A 57 20.69 20.70 -11.49
N ASN A 58 21.28 19.50 -11.51
CA ASN A 58 20.50 18.27 -11.40
C ASN A 58 21.21 17.16 -10.63
N ILE A 59 20.41 16.19 -10.21
CA ILE A 59 20.87 14.92 -9.63
C ILE A 59 20.36 13.81 -10.54
N VAL A 60 21.25 12.96 -11.02
CA VAL A 60 20.89 11.73 -11.72
C VAL A 60 20.82 10.60 -10.70
N ILE A 61 19.66 10.00 -10.55
CA ILE A 61 19.35 8.95 -9.59
C ILE A 61 19.11 7.66 -10.36
N ARG A 62 19.93 6.63 -10.13
CA ARG A 62 19.79 5.30 -10.79
C ARG A 62 19.51 4.23 -9.77
N TYR A 63 18.58 3.36 -10.09
CA TYR A 63 18.26 2.19 -9.26
C TYR A 63 19.14 1.01 -9.65
N LEU A 64 19.64 0.28 -8.66
CA LEU A 64 20.65 -0.77 -8.82
C LEU A 64 20.08 -2.15 -8.45
N ASP A 65 20.48 -3.15 -9.22
CA ASP A 65 20.27 -4.57 -8.92
C ASP A 65 21.26 -5.10 -7.87
N ALA A 66 21.22 -6.42 -7.60
CA ALA A 66 22.08 -7.07 -6.63
C ALA A 66 23.58 -7.02 -7.01
N ASP A 67 23.90 -6.86 -8.29
CA ASP A 67 25.27 -6.77 -8.83
C ASP A 67 25.71 -5.30 -9.02
N LYS A 68 24.93 -4.35 -8.46
CA LYS A 68 25.15 -2.90 -8.58
C LYS A 68 25.09 -2.36 -10.02
N GLN A 69 24.38 -3.06 -10.90
CA GLN A 69 24.09 -2.57 -12.26
C GLN A 69 22.77 -1.82 -12.27
N SER A 70 22.65 -0.82 -13.17
CA SER A 70 21.39 -0.10 -13.33
C SER A 70 20.28 -1.05 -13.78
N MET A 71 19.11 -0.94 -13.17
CA MET A 71 17.97 -1.81 -13.42
C MET A 71 16.68 -1.04 -13.69
N MET A 72 15.74 -1.66 -14.41
CA MET A 72 14.39 -1.13 -14.57
C MET A 72 13.55 -1.46 -13.34
N LEU A 73 12.87 -0.45 -12.81
CA LEU A 73 11.86 -0.66 -11.77
C LEU A 73 10.53 -1.18 -12.36
N GLY A 74 9.72 -1.82 -11.52
CA GLY A 74 8.31 -2.12 -11.85
C GLY A 74 7.47 -0.87 -12.17
N ALA A 75 7.92 0.31 -11.75
CA ALA A 75 7.34 1.60 -12.11
C ALA A 75 7.60 2.03 -13.57
N GLY A 76 8.43 1.28 -14.34
CA GLY A 76 8.64 1.49 -15.78
C GLY A 76 9.82 2.40 -16.13
N TYR A 77 10.70 2.73 -15.19
CA TYR A 77 11.93 3.52 -15.44
C TYR A 77 13.12 2.96 -14.65
N SER A 78 14.33 3.32 -15.07
CA SER A 78 15.59 2.97 -14.37
C SER A 78 16.23 4.17 -13.70
N THR A 79 16.02 5.36 -14.27
CA THR A 79 16.74 6.57 -13.92
C THR A 79 15.77 7.74 -13.77
N ILE A 80 16.02 8.57 -12.75
CA ILE A 80 15.37 9.87 -12.58
C ILE A 80 16.46 10.94 -12.78
N VAL A 81 16.21 11.91 -13.65
CA VAL A 81 16.96 13.17 -13.68
C VAL A 81 16.14 14.20 -12.94
N ARG A 82 16.65 14.63 -11.79
CA ARG A 82 15.99 15.58 -10.89
C ARG A 82 16.62 16.95 -11.00
N THR A 83 15.87 17.93 -11.42
CA THR A 83 16.29 19.33 -11.46
C THR A 83 16.11 19.97 -10.09
N LEU A 84 17.08 20.79 -9.69
CA LEU A 84 17.05 21.56 -8.45
C LEU A 84 17.04 23.06 -8.76
N VAL A 85 16.12 23.79 -8.13
CA VAL A 85 16.09 25.25 -8.11
C VAL A 85 16.14 25.70 -6.64
N ASP A 86 17.10 26.48 -6.27
CA ASP A 86 17.35 26.94 -4.90
C ASP A 86 17.37 25.77 -3.87
N GLY A 87 17.95 24.65 -4.29
CA GLY A 87 18.07 23.43 -3.48
C GLY A 87 16.78 22.60 -3.35
N LYS A 88 15.68 22.99 -4.00
CA LYS A 88 14.43 22.28 -4.04
C LYS A 88 14.28 21.49 -5.34
N ALA A 89 13.78 20.27 -5.25
CA ALA A 89 13.51 19.43 -6.42
C ALA A 89 12.28 19.94 -7.17
N THR A 90 12.46 20.65 -8.28
CA THR A 90 11.35 21.18 -9.09
C THR A 90 10.84 20.17 -10.10
N ASP A 91 11.74 19.48 -10.80
CA ASP A 91 11.34 18.55 -11.87
C ASP A 91 12.00 17.19 -11.68
N ASP A 92 11.26 16.14 -12.01
CA ASP A 92 11.78 14.79 -12.23
C ASP A 92 11.43 14.36 -13.65
N SER A 93 12.42 13.85 -14.40
CA SER A 93 12.23 13.23 -15.71
C SER A 93 12.69 11.78 -15.67
N TYR A 94 11.94 10.87 -16.30
CA TYR A 94 12.17 9.43 -16.24
C TYR A 94 12.82 8.88 -17.50
N TYR A 95 13.77 7.99 -17.30
CA TYR A 95 14.57 7.39 -18.36
C TYR A 95 14.72 5.89 -18.20
N ASP A 96 14.86 5.20 -19.33
CA ASP A 96 15.22 3.79 -19.40
C ASP A 96 16.74 3.55 -19.15
N LEU A 97 17.18 2.30 -19.29
CA LEU A 97 18.60 1.91 -19.14
C LEU A 97 19.53 2.56 -20.16
N ASN A 98 19.02 3.00 -21.30
CA ASN A 98 19.76 3.65 -22.40
C ASN A 98 19.67 5.18 -22.33
N MET A 99 19.16 5.72 -21.23
CA MET A 99 18.92 7.17 -21.08
C MET A 99 17.96 7.73 -22.15
N GLN A 100 17.01 6.91 -22.63
CA GLN A 100 15.91 7.39 -23.46
C GLN A 100 14.73 7.75 -22.54
N PRO A 101 14.04 8.89 -22.80
CA PRO A 101 12.83 9.23 -22.06
C PRO A 101 11.83 8.08 -22.10
N VAL A 102 11.26 7.72 -20.94
CA VAL A 102 10.32 6.61 -20.82
C VAL A 102 9.07 7.01 -20.04
N GLN A 103 7.92 6.54 -20.50
CA GLN A 103 6.68 6.69 -19.77
C GLN A 103 6.64 5.71 -18.60
N CYS A 104 6.43 6.21 -17.38
CA CYS A 104 6.21 5.35 -16.22
C CYS A 104 4.84 4.66 -16.29
N THR A 105 4.65 3.62 -15.48
CA THR A 105 3.37 2.86 -15.41
C THR A 105 2.17 3.71 -15.02
N SER A 106 2.40 4.88 -14.42
CA SER A 106 1.36 5.86 -14.09
C SER A 106 1.01 6.81 -15.24
N GLY A 107 1.61 6.64 -16.44
CA GLY A 107 1.18 7.29 -17.67
C GLY A 107 1.84 8.65 -17.96
N TYR A 108 2.96 8.99 -17.34
CA TYR A 108 3.68 10.25 -17.55
C TYR A 108 5.20 10.02 -17.68
N TYR A 109 5.93 11.00 -18.22
CA TYR A 109 7.38 10.94 -18.46
C TYR A 109 8.19 11.73 -17.43
N GLY A 110 7.51 12.53 -16.63
CA GLY A 110 8.10 13.34 -15.59
C GLY A 110 7.02 14.06 -14.79
N LEU A 111 7.47 14.84 -13.82
CA LEU A 111 6.59 15.68 -13.03
C LEU A 111 7.28 16.99 -12.67
N HIS A 112 6.47 18.05 -12.52
CA HIS A 112 6.88 19.36 -12.00
C HIS A 112 6.25 19.59 -10.63
N ARG A 113 7.00 20.20 -9.71
CA ARG A 113 6.55 20.57 -8.35
C ARG A 113 6.59 22.07 -8.17
N GLU A 114 5.51 22.62 -7.65
CA GLU A 114 5.44 23.99 -7.19
C GLU A 114 5.53 24.03 -5.66
N TYR A 115 6.10 25.13 -5.16
CA TYR A 115 6.31 25.34 -3.74
C TYR A 115 5.68 26.66 -3.31
N ASP A 116 5.04 26.68 -2.15
CA ASP A 116 4.51 27.88 -1.53
C ASP A 116 5.63 28.78 -0.92
N GLU A 117 5.23 29.92 -0.37
CA GLU A 117 6.15 30.85 0.28
C GLU A 117 6.90 30.25 1.48
N GLN A 118 6.33 29.23 2.13
CA GLN A 118 6.94 28.48 3.22
C GLN A 118 7.89 27.39 2.71
N GLY A 119 7.95 27.19 1.41
CA GLY A 119 8.77 26.16 0.76
C GLY A 119 8.20 24.76 0.84
N LEU A 120 6.91 24.63 1.11
CA LEU A 120 6.19 23.36 1.09
C LEU A 120 5.63 23.11 -0.31
N ASN A 121 5.69 21.86 -0.79
CA ASN A 121 5.13 21.50 -2.09
C ASN A 121 3.61 21.75 -2.07
N CYS A 122 3.11 22.62 -2.97
CA CYS A 122 1.70 23.00 -3.07
C CYS A 122 1.00 22.44 -4.31
N ALA A 123 1.76 22.05 -5.37
CA ALA A 123 1.20 21.40 -6.54
C ALA A 123 2.19 20.43 -7.20
N ILE A 124 1.64 19.44 -7.88
CA ILE A 124 2.37 18.52 -8.77
C ILE A 124 1.64 18.49 -10.10
N THR A 125 2.37 18.78 -11.19
CA THR A 125 1.92 18.63 -12.58
C THR A 125 2.62 17.41 -13.19
N TYR A 126 1.88 16.51 -13.82
CA TYR A 126 2.42 15.37 -14.56
C TYR A 126 2.71 15.76 -16.00
N LEU A 127 3.86 15.33 -16.52
CA LEU A 127 4.40 15.81 -17.79
C LEU A 127 4.53 14.68 -18.81
N ASP A 128 4.24 15.01 -20.07
CA ASP A 128 4.55 14.17 -21.23
C ASP A 128 6.06 14.25 -21.60
N VAL A 129 6.45 13.59 -22.69
CA VAL A 129 7.85 13.57 -23.17
C VAL A 129 8.36 14.95 -23.62
N ASN A 130 7.46 15.87 -23.96
CA ASN A 130 7.78 17.24 -24.39
C ASN A 130 7.72 18.25 -23.24
N GLY A 131 7.46 17.79 -22.00
CA GLY A 131 7.29 18.64 -20.83
C GLY A 131 5.93 19.35 -20.76
N GLN A 132 4.94 18.89 -21.54
CA GLN A 132 3.57 19.41 -21.48
C GLN A 132 2.76 18.62 -20.44
N SER A 133 1.80 19.31 -19.81
CA SER A 133 0.89 18.69 -18.84
C SER A 133 0.09 17.55 -19.49
N VAL A 134 0.01 16.39 -18.82
CA VAL A 134 -0.66 15.17 -19.30
C VAL A 134 -1.49 14.51 -18.21
N ILE A 135 -2.66 13.99 -18.58
CA ILE A 135 -3.50 13.22 -17.67
C ILE A 135 -2.82 11.88 -17.36
N CYS A 136 -2.53 11.62 -16.09
CA CYS A 136 -1.99 10.36 -15.61
C CYS A 136 -3.07 9.27 -15.48
N THR A 137 -2.68 8.03 -15.19
CA THR A 137 -3.63 6.91 -15.01
C THR A 137 -4.62 7.11 -13.86
N SER A 138 -4.33 8.02 -12.93
CA SER A 138 -5.26 8.42 -11.86
C SER A 138 -6.35 9.37 -12.33
N GLY A 139 -6.34 9.83 -13.60
CA GLY A 139 -7.40 10.61 -14.23
C GLY A 139 -7.25 12.13 -14.14
N TYR A 140 -6.10 12.64 -13.74
CA TYR A 140 -5.82 14.09 -13.64
C TYR A 140 -4.40 14.42 -14.09
N ALA A 141 -4.18 15.67 -14.46
CA ALA A 141 -2.90 16.19 -14.91
C ALA A 141 -2.19 16.98 -13.80
N VAL A 142 -2.97 17.65 -12.94
CA VAL A 142 -2.45 18.45 -11.83
C VAL A 142 -3.10 18.01 -10.53
N LYS A 143 -2.30 17.93 -9.48
CA LYS A 143 -2.73 17.71 -8.12
C LYS A 143 -2.23 18.85 -7.23
N THR A 144 -3.14 19.53 -6.52
CA THR A 144 -2.80 20.57 -5.56
C THR A 144 -3.02 20.08 -4.13
N TYR A 145 -2.28 20.65 -3.18
CA TYR A 145 -2.37 20.32 -1.76
C TYR A 145 -2.90 21.50 -0.96
N GLN A 146 -3.87 21.23 -0.10
CA GLN A 146 -4.29 22.15 0.94
C GLN A 146 -3.61 21.77 2.26
N ARG A 147 -3.10 22.78 2.99
CA ARG A 147 -2.39 22.58 4.25
C ARG A 147 -3.02 23.40 5.35
N ASP A 148 -2.84 22.94 6.60
CA ASP A 148 -3.13 23.74 7.81
C ASP A 148 -1.97 24.67 8.15
N SER A 149 -2.11 25.40 9.25
CA SER A 149 -1.10 26.35 9.75
C SER A 149 0.24 25.70 10.08
N ASP A 150 0.26 24.41 10.38
CA ASP A 150 1.45 23.67 10.75
C ASP A 150 2.13 23.02 9.53
N GLY A 151 1.59 23.26 8.33
CA GLY A 151 2.08 22.71 7.07
C GLY A 151 1.63 21.28 6.79
N THR A 152 0.76 20.70 7.64
CA THR A 152 0.23 19.34 7.41
C THR A 152 -0.78 19.35 6.27
N VAL A 153 -0.67 18.40 5.34
CA VAL A 153 -1.66 18.24 4.25
C VAL A 153 -3.00 17.83 4.85
N ILE A 154 -4.00 18.68 4.67
CA ILE A 154 -5.39 18.45 5.10
C ILE A 154 -6.35 18.19 3.94
N GLY A 155 -5.87 18.30 2.69
CA GLY A 155 -6.66 17.96 1.51
C GLY A 155 -5.86 18.05 0.23
N GLU A 156 -6.50 17.55 -0.84
CA GLU A 156 -5.97 17.64 -2.21
C GLU A 156 -7.09 17.81 -3.22
N ARG A 157 -6.78 18.43 -4.37
CA ARG A 157 -7.69 18.66 -5.49
C ARG A 157 -7.04 18.21 -6.78
N TYR A 158 -7.87 17.83 -7.76
CA TYR A 158 -7.47 17.28 -9.04
C TYR A 158 -7.96 18.14 -10.20
N PHE A 159 -7.07 18.38 -11.17
CA PHE A 159 -7.34 19.23 -12.32
C PHE A 159 -6.81 18.59 -13.59
N ASP A 160 -7.39 18.98 -14.75
CA ASP A 160 -6.82 18.68 -16.06
C ASP A 160 -5.65 19.62 -16.40
N ALA A 161 -5.18 19.58 -17.67
CA ALA A 161 -4.07 20.40 -18.13
C ALA A 161 -4.43 21.91 -18.24
N GLU A 162 -5.72 22.23 -18.34
CA GLU A 162 -6.27 23.59 -18.41
C GLU A 162 -6.73 24.12 -17.05
N GLU A 163 -6.30 23.46 -15.95
CA GLU A 163 -6.65 23.79 -14.56
C GLU A 163 -8.16 23.71 -14.26
N THR A 164 -8.92 22.97 -15.08
CA THR A 164 -10.33 22.70 -14.80
C THR A 164 -10.44 21.53 -13.82
N PRO A 165 -11.29 21.61 -12.77
CA PRO A 165 -11.49 20.48 -11.86
C PRO A 165 -11.95 19.22 -12.61
N VAL A 166 -11.25 18.10 -12.38
CA VAL A 166 -11.52 16.84 -13.06
C VAL A 166 -11.67 15.70 -12.05
N LYS A 167 -12.45 14.68 -12.41
CA LYS A 167 -12.59 13.47 -11.60
C LYS A 167 -11.33 12.62 -11.69
N SER A 168 -10.87 12.16 -10.54
CA SER A 168 -9.91 11.06 -10.50
C SER A 168 -10.55 9.76 -11.03
N SER A 169 -9.74 8.74 -11.24
CA SER A 169 -10.21 7.39 -11.61
C SER A 169 -11.19 6.78 -10.59
N LEU A 170 -11.19 7.26 -9.33
CA LEU A 170 -12.13 6.86 -8.28
C LEU A 170 -13.42 7.68 -8.27
N GLY A 171 -13.52 8.74 -9.08
CA GLY A 171 -14.74 9.51 -9.31
C GLY A 171 -14.93 10.77 -8.47
N GLN A 172 -13.93 11.16 -7.65
CA GLN A 172 -13.93 12.41 -6.90
C GLN A 172 -13.03 13.47 -7.54
N TYR A 173 -13.28 14.75 -7.22
CA TYR A 173 -12.50 15.90 -7.66
C TYR A 173 -11.44 16.34 -6.65
N GLY A 174 -11.40 15.70 -5.50
CA GLY A 174 -10.47 15.97 -4.42
C GLY A 174 -10.90 15.30 -3.13
N GLU A 175 -10.11 15.48 -2.10
CA GLU A 175 -10.28 14.87 -0.78
C GLU A 175 -9.90 15.87 0.32
N MET A 176 -10.60 15.79 1.46
CA MET A 176 -10.22 16.46 2.70
C MET A 176 -10.00 15.42 3.79
N TYR A 177 -8.97 15.65 4.61
CA TYR A 177 -8.53 14.70 5.62
C TYR A 177 -8.76 15.22 7.04
N GLN A 178 -9.24 14.35 7.92
CA GLN A 178 -9.11 14.50 9.36
C GLN A 178 -8.16 13.43 9.89
N ARG A 179 -7.42 13.78 10.93
CA ARG A 179 -6.42 12.88 11.52
C ARG A 179 -6.78 12.55 12.97
N ASP A 180 -6.34 11.38 13.43
CA ASP A 180 -6.41 11.00 14.84
C ASP A 180 -5.26 11.64 15.65
N GLU A 181 -5.24 11.40 16.95
CA GLU A 181 -4.20 11.90 17.87
C GLU A 181 -2.78 11.41 17.53
N GLN A 182 -2.66 10.34 16.74
CA GLN A 182 -1.38 9.83 16.25
C GLN A 182 -1.02 10.37 14.86
N GLY A 183 -1.78 11.35 14.32
CA GLY A 183 -1.55 11.96 13.02
C GLY A 183 -1.99 11.12 11.80
N ARG A 184 -2.67 9.98 12.00
CA ARG A 184 -3.13 9.10 10.93
C ARG A 184 -4.48 9.56 10.38
N ILE A 185 -4.74 9.40 9.08
CA ILE A 185 -6.00 9.81 8.45
C ILE A 185 -7.16 8.96 9.00
N SER A 186 -7.97 9.53 9.87
CA SER A 186 -9.15 8.90 10.48
C SER A 186 -10.43 9.16 9.71
N GLN A 187 -10.49 10.21 8.88
CA GLN A 187 -11.61 10.50 7.99
C GLN A 187 -11.13 11.09 6.68
N ILE A 188 -11.77 10.67 5.59
CA ILE A 188 -11.64 11.25 4.25
C ILE A 188 -13.01 11.74 3.84
N THR A 189 -13.13 13.02 3.48
CA THR A 189 -14.32 13.61 2.86
C THR A 189 -14.03 13.85 1.39
N TYR A 190 -14.81 13.25 0.50
CA TYR A 190 -14.66 13.37 -0.93
C TYR A 190 -15.36 14.62 -1.45
N LEU A 191 -14.74 15.27 -2.46
CA LEU A 191 -15.15 16.58 -2.94
C LEU A 191 -15.70 16.52 -4.36
N GLY A 192 -16.69 17.39 -4.64
CA GLY A 192 -17.18 17.72 -5.97
C GLY A 192 -16.30 18.74 -6.69
N ALA A 193 -16.68 19.08 -7.93
CA ALA A 193 -15.99 20.07 -8.75
C ALA A 193 -15.92 21.46 -8.08
N ASP A 194 -16.97 21.83 -7.37
CA ASP A 194 -17.10 23.08 -6.61
C ASP A 194 -16.32 23.10 -5.29
N GLY A 195 -15.68 21.97 -4.91
CA GLY A 195 -14.95 21.81 -3.66
C GLY A 195 -15.81 21.49 -2.45
N ASN A 196 -17.13 21.35 -2.61
CA ASN A 196 -18.02 20.92 -1.55
C ASN A 196 -18.06 19.39 -1.43
N PRO A 197 -18.43 18.85 -0.24
CA PRO A 197 -18.60 17.41 -0.07
C PRO A 197 -19.56 16.82 -1.12
N ALA A 198 -19.14 15.77 -1.81
CA ALA A 198 -19.92 15.11 -2.85
C ALA A 198 -19.69 13.61 -2.86
N ALA A 199 -20.73 12.87 -3.30
CA ALA A 199 -20.64 11.42 -3.36
C ALA A 199 -19.67 10.94 -4.45
N THR A 200 -18.88 9.93 -4.12
CA THR A 200 -18.07 9.17 -5.06
C THR A 200 -18.94 8.36 -6.02
N ASN A 201 -18.34 7.73 -7.02
CA ASN A 201 -19.04 6.77 -7.90
C ASN A 201 -19.65 5.58 -7.12
N ALA A 202 -19.14 5.26 -5.94
CA ALA A 202 -19.67 4.21 -5.06
C ALA A 202 -20.83 4.68 -4.18
N GLY A 203 -21.20 5.98 -4.21
CA GLY A 203 -22.37 6.55 -3.57
C GLY A 203 -22.15 7.09 -2.15
N TYR A 204 -20.94 7.07 -1.60
CA TYR A 204 -20.63 7.64 -0.29
C TYR A 204 -19.78 8.93 -0.43
N THR A 205 -19.92 9.83 0.54
CA THR A 205 -19.21 11.11 0.61
C THR A 205 -18.07 11.08 1.61
N VAL A 206 -18.22 10.31 2.69
CA VAL A 206 -17.26 10.26 3.80
C VAL A 206 -16.86 8.82 4.06
N LEU A 207 -15.54 8.60 4.20
CA LEU A 207 -14.95 7.37 4.69
C LEU A 207 -14.37 7.63 6.09
N LYS A 208 -14.76 6.83 7.09
CA LYS A 208 -14.16 6.85 8.42
C LYS A 208 -13.34 5.61 8.64
N ARG A 209 -12.07 5.79 9.03
CA ARG A 209 -11.07 4.72 9.21
C ARG A 209 -10.67 4.57 10.66
N THR A 210 -10.54 3.34 11.10
CA THR A 210 -9.89 2.98 12.36
C THR A 210 -8.61 2.20 12.10
N TYR A 211 -7.76 2.11 13.11
CA TYR A 211 -6.46 1.46 13.00
C TYR A 211 -6.25 0.43 14.10
N HIS A 212 -5.44 -0.58 13.83
CA HIS A 212 -4.84 -1.45 14.83
C HIS A 212 -3.75 -0.71 15.61
N ARG A 213 -3.29 -1.31 16.70
CA ARG A 213 -2.19 -0.75 17.52
C ARG A 213 -0.87 -0.64 16.76
N ASP A 214 -0.62 -1.52 15.81
CA ASP A 214 0.55 -1.53 14.93
C ASP A 214 0.50 -0.44 13.84
N GLY A 215 -0.57 0.36 13.78
CA GLY A 215 -0.77 1.41 12.79
C GLY A 215 -1.38 0.94 11.48
N THR A 216 -1.63 -0.35 11.28
CA THR A 216 -2.32 -0.86 10.09
C THR A 216 -3.80 -0.52 10.13
N ALA A 217 -4.40 -0.25 8.94
CA ALA A 217 -5.82 0.06 8.84
C ALA A 217 -6.69 -1.15 9.26
N ASN A 218 -7.62 -0.93 10.18
CA ASN A 218 -8.52 -1.95 10.72
C ASN A 218 -9.88 -1.95 10.01
N THR A 219 -10.64 -0.85 10.12
CA THR A 219 -11.96 -0.75 9.48
C THR A 219 -12.08 0.52 8.65
N ASP A 220 -12.86 0.43 7.56
CA ASP A 220 -13.39 1.59 6.84
C ASP A 220 -14.90 1.52 6.86
N MET A 221 -15.57 2.62 7.23
CA MET A 221 -17.03 2.78 7.21
C MET A 221 -17.42 3.91 6.28
N TYR A 222 -18.53 3.77 5.57
CA TYR A 222 -18.98 4.68 4.51
C TYR A 222 -20.22 5.46 4.93
N PHE A 223 -20.23 6.77 4.68
CA PHE A 223 -21.29 7.68 5.09
C PHE A 223 -21.64 8.66 3.95
N ASP A 224 -22.86 9.20 3.98
CA ASP A 224 -23.26 10.34 3.18
C ASP A 224 -22.70 11.66 3.76
N ALA A 225 -23.06 12.79 3.14
CA ALA A 225 -22.63 14.12 3.61
C ALA A 225 -23.24 14.50 4.97
N ASP A 226 -24.40 13.94 5.32
CA ASP A 226 -25.11 14.19 6.57
C ASP A 226 -24.65 13.26 7.71
N GLY A 227 -23.72 12.34 7.40
CA GLY A 227 -23.18 11.39 8.37
C GLY A 227 -24.01 10.12 8.57
N ASN A 228 -24.99 9.85 7.69
CA ASN A 228 -25.72 8.59 7.73
C ASN A 228 -24.94 7.48 7.05
N PRO A 229 -24.93 6.25 7.59
CA PRO A 229 -24.25 5.12 6.95
C PRO A 229 -24.85 4.81 5.57
N VAL A 230 -23.96 4.61 4.56
CA VAL A 230 -24.32 4.29 3.17
C VAL A 230 -24.00 2.83 2.86
N ALA A 231 -25.00 2.11 2.31
CA ALA A 231 -24.81 0.76 1.82
C ALA A 231 -24.20 0.77 0.41
N LEU A 232 -23.14 0.01 0.19
CA LEU A 232 -22.55 -0.21 -1.13
C LEU A 232 -23.21 -1.40 -1.84
N SER A 233 -22.73 -1.70 -3.04
CA SER A 233 -23.33 -2.65 -3.99
C SER A 233 -23.61 -4.05 -3.45
N LYS A 234 -22.84 -4.54 -2.48
CA LYS A 234 -23.07 -5.83 -1.80
C LYS A 234 -23.88 -5.70 -0.49
N GLY A 235 -24.47 -4.54 -0.23
CA GLY A 235 -25.23 -4.25 1.00
C GLY A 235 -24.35 -3.95 2.22
N GLN A 236 -23.02 -3.88 2.06
CA GLN A 236 -22.10 -3.54 3.14
C GLN A 236 -22.06 -2.01 3.37
N TYR A 237 -21.86 -1.64 4.61
CA TYR A 237 -21.66 -0.24 5.05
C TYR A 237 -20.21 0.06 5.40
N GLY A 238 -19.35 -0.94 5.31
CA GLY A 238 -17.93 -0.82 5.57
C GLY A 238 -17.22 -2.14 5.34
N ILE A 239 -15.92 -2.11 5.57
CA ILE A 239 -15.03 -3.28 5.53
C ILE A 239 -14.18 -3.34 6.79
N LYS A 240 -13.90 -4.56 7.26
CA LYS A 240 -12.85 -4.83 8.25
C LYS A 240 -11.73 -5.59 7.58
N ARG A 241 -10.51 -5.07 7.71
CA ARG A 241 -9.32 -5.73 7.20
C ARG A 241 -8.89 -6.84 8.15
N SER A 242 -8.72 -8.03 7.61
CA SER A 242 -8.38 -9.22 8.37
C SER A 242 -7.30 -10.01 7.60
N GLY A 243 -6.02 -9.64 7.77
CA GLY A 243 -4.90 -10.12 6.94
C GLY A 243 -5.10 -9.75 5.48
N LYS A 244 -5.08 -10.75 4.59
CA LYS A 244 -5.27 -10.55 3.14
C LYS A 244 -6.74 -10.43 2.72
N VAL A 245 -7.71 -10.58 3.63
CA VAL A 245 -9.14 -10.55 3.30
C VAL A 245 -9.84 -9.34 3.91
N ASN A 246 -10.91 -8.88 3.24
CA ASN A 246 -11.79 -7.84 3.73
C ASN A 246 -13.14 -8.46 4.10
N LEU A 247 -13.53 -8.31 5.35
CA LEU A 247 -14.86 -8.73 5.85
C LEU A 247 -15.84 -7.57 5.71
N LEU A 248 -17.04 -7.86 5.19
CA LEU A 248 -18.10 -6.87 5.00
C LEU A 248 -18.76 -6.54 6.34
N LEU A 249 -19.04 -5.25 6.57
CA LEU A 249 -19.63 -4.74 7.80
C LEU A 249 -21.06 -4.25 7.57
N ASP A 250 -21.93 -4.44 8.57
CA ASP A 250 -23.25 -3.84 8.64
C ASP A 250 -23.19 -2.35 9.03
N LYS A 251 -24.34 -1.67 9.07
CA LYS A 251 -24.45 -0.25 9.43
C LYS A 251 -23.93 0.09 10.84
N ASN A 252 -23.80 -0.91 11.72
CA ASN A 252 -23.30 -0.75 13.09
C ASN A 252 -21.81 -1.12 13.21
N GLY A 253 -21.12 -1.41 12.10
CA GLY A 253 -19.73 -1.84 12.08
C GLY A 253 -19.47 -3.28 12.51
N ARG A 254 -20.52 -4.13 12.55
CA ARG A 254 -20.39 -5.56 12.86
C ARG A 254 -20.20 -6.38 11.59
N VAL A 255 -19.44 -7.46 11.69
CA VAL A 255 -19.24 -8.37 10.55
C VAL A 255 -20.56 -8.98 10.13
N MET A 256 -20.91 -8.80 8.87
CA MET A 256 -22.16 -9.33 8.30
C MET A 256 -22.08 -10.86 8.16
N LEU A 257 -23.19 -11.53 8.47
CA LEU A 257 -23.37 -12.93 8.12
C LEU A 257 -23.83 -13.04 6.66
N CYS A 258 -22.87 -13.11 5.73
CA CYS A 258 -23.13 -13.22 4.30
C CYS A 258 -22.15 -14.23 3.64
N VAL A 259 -22.52 -14.68 2.45
CA VAL A 259 -21.71 -15.68 1.70
C VAL A 259 -20.28 -15.19 1.47
N ASP A 260 -20.08 -13.92 1.10
CA ASP A 260 -18.76 -13.34 0.87
C ASP A 260 -17.86 -13.44 2.12
N ASN A 261 -18.39 -13.11 3.30
CA ASN A 261 -17.64 -13.20 4.55
C ASN A 261 -17.34 -14.64 4.96
N ILE A 262 -18.29 -15.57 4.71
CA ILE A 262 -18.09 -17.00 4.96
C ILE A 262 -16.99 -17.53 4.04
N LEU A 263 -17.03 -17.18 2.75
CA LEU A 263 -16.02 -17.63 1.77
C LEU A 263 -14.64 -17.03 2.01
N ASN A 264 -14.57 -15.76 2.42
CA ASN A 264 -13.32 -15.08 2.75
C ASN A 264 -12.74 -15.50 4.11
N GLY A 265 -13.61 -15.90 5.04
CA GLY A 265 -13.19 -16.32 6.39
C GLY A 265 -12.78 -17.77 6.52
N PHE A 266 -13.25 -18.65 5.60
CA PHE A 266 -12.92 -20.08 5.57
C PHE A 266 -12.67 -20.51 4.14
N PRO A 267 -11.65 -21.33 3.88
CA PRO A 267 -11.51 -21.96 2.57
C PRO A 267 -12.78 -22.79 2.30
N PHE A 268 -13.59 -22.35 1.34
CA PHE A 268 -14.92 -22.92 1.03
C PHE A 268 -14.86 -24.44 0.81
N MET A 269 -13.81 -24.92 0.14
CA MET A 269 -13.60 -26.34 -0.08
C MET A 269 -13.39 -27.12 1.22
N VAL A 270 -12.75 -26.52 2.24
CA VAL A 270 -12.53 -27.15 3.55
C VAL A 270 -13.85 -27.27 4.32
N VAL A 271 -14.69 -26.23 4.27
CA VAL A 271 -16.00 -26.27 4.93
C VAL A 271 -16.93 -27.27 4.28
N ILE A 272 -17.05 -27.25 2.94
CA ILE A 272 -17.90 -28.21 2.21
C ILE A 272 -17.41 -29.64 2.40
N SER A 273 -16.12 -29.90 2.22
CA SER A 273 -15.56 -31.23 2.40
C SER A 273 -15.73 -31.72 3.84
N GLY A 274 -15.60 -30.84 4.84
CA GLY A 274 -15.89 -31.17 6.24
C GLY A 274 -17.35 -31.54 6.46
N CYS A 275 -18.29 -30.78 5.92
CA CYS A 275 -19.72 -31.10 6.01
C CYS A 275 -20.06 -32.44 5.33
N VAL A 276 -19.52 -32.69 4.13
CA VAL A 276 -19.71 -33.95 3.40
C VAL A 276 -19.15 -35.13 4.18
N ILE A 277 -17.96 -34.99 4.77
CA ILE A 277 -17.33 -36.04 5.56
C ILE A 277 -18.09 -36.29 6.84
N CYS A 278 -18.59 -35.27 7.53
CA CYS A 278 -19.46 -35.43 8.70
C CYS A 278 -20.74 -36.22 8.35
N LEU A 279 -21.36 -35.95 7.21
CA LEU A 279 -22.52 -36.69 6.73
C LEU A 279 -22.16 -38.15 6.38
N LEU A 280 -21.01 -38.39 5.74
CA LEU A 280 -20.54 -39.73 5.40
C LEU A 280 -20.19 -40.56 6.65
N ILE A 281 -19.62 -39.96 7.68
CA ILE A 281 -19.30 -40.63 8.96
C ILE A 281 -20.58 -41.17 9.64
N LEU A 282 -21.73 -40.51 9.48
CA LEU A 282 -23.00 -40.93 10.07
C LEU A 282 -23.60 -42.17 9.34
N VAL A 283 -23.24 -42.43 8.08
CA VAL A 283 -23.86 -43.45 7.22
C VAL A 283 -22.93 -44.62 6.99
N LEU A 284 -21.63 -44.44 7.06
CA LEU A 284 -20.63 -45.46 6.67
C LEU A 284 -20.17 -46.32 7.84
N PRO A 285 -19.70 -47.58 7.55
CA PRO A 285 -19.12 -48.45 8.57
C PRO A 285 -17.91 -47.81 9.27
N LYS A 286 -17.77 -48.00 10.60
CA LYS A 286 -16.75 -47.36 11.45
C LYS A 286 -15.31 -47.37 10.90
N ARG A 287 -14.92 -48.48 10.24
CA ARG A 287 -13.57 -48.61 9.63
C ARG A 287 -13.37 -47.64 8.44
N VAL A 288 -14.41 -47.46 7.62
CA VAL A 288 -14.40 -46.55 6.46
C VAL A 288 -14.42 -45.11 6.94
N SER A 289 -15.19 -44.80 7.98
CA SER A 289 -15.25 -43.46 8.58
C SER A 289 -13.90 -43.04 9.13
N ILE A 290 -13.16 -43.93 9.78
CA ILE A 290 -11.79 -43.65 10.29
C ILE A 290 -10.83 -43.33 9.15
N LEU A 291 -10.86 -44.11 8.06
CA LEU A 291 -10.01 -43.87 6.88
C LEU A 291 -10.33 -42.53 6.21
N LEU A 292 -11.62 -42.21 6.05
CA LEU A 292 -12.05 -40.91 5.49
C LEU A 292 -11.63 -39.73 6.37
N THR A 293 -11.76 -39.88 7.69
CA THR A 293 -11.30 -38.83 8.63
C THR A 293 -9.78 -38.64 8.54
N ALA A 294 -9.01 -39.71 8.48
CA ALA A 294 -7.57 -39.62 8.33
C ALA A 294 -7.16 -38.98 6.99
N ALA A 295 -7.81 -39.36 5.87
CA ALA A 295 -7.58 -38.76 4.56
C ALA A 295 -7.94 -37.27 4.56
N TYR A 296 -9.01 -36.87 5.24
CA TYR A 296 -9.39 -35.47 5.37
C TYR A 296 -8.40 -34.65 6.18
N VAL A 297 -7.86 -35.18 7.25
CA VAL A 297 -6.78 -34.54 8.02
C VAL A 297 -5.55 -34.33 7.15
N VAL A 298 -5.16 -35.34 6.35
CA VAL A 298 -4.04 -35.22 5.40
C VAL A 298 -4.34 -34.16 4.33
N PHE A 299 -5.56 -34.10 3.83
CA PHE A 299 -5.99 -33.07 2.88
C PHE A 299 -5.89 -31.66 3.48
N ILE A 300 -6.37 -31.45 4.71
CA ILE A 300 -6.23 -30.16 5.42
C ILE A 300 -4.75 -29.81 5.59
N LEU A 301 -3.90 -30.74 5.99
CA LEU A 301 -2.47 -30.52 6.12
C LEU A 301 -1.82 -30.17 4.78
N TYR A 302 -2.20 -30.86 3.70
CA TYR A 302 -1.72 -30.57 2.35
C TYR A 302 -2.12 -29.16 1.90
N GLU A 303 -3.40 -28.80 2.00
CA GLU A 303 -3.90 -27.47 1.65
C GLU A 303 -3.20 -26.37 2.47
N THR A 304 -3.01 -26.58 3.78
CA THR A 304 -2.30 -25.63 4.66
C THR A 304 -0.81 -25.48 4.32
N LEU A 305 -0.16 -26.55 3.83
CA LEU A 305 1.25 -26.50 3.41
C LEU A 305 1.44 -25.87 2.04
N MET A 306 0.51 -26.14 1.09
CA MET A 306 0.60 -25.63 -0.30
C MET A 306 0.26 -24.14 -0.39
N PHE A 307 -0.61 -23.63 0.47
CA PHE A 307 -0.90 -22.19 0.56
C PHE A 307 0.06 -21.40 1.49
N ARG A 308 1.13 -22.05 1.95
CA ARG A 308 2.21 -21.42 2.68
C ARG A 308 3.07 -20.62 1.72
N GLU A 309 3.00 -19.29 1.75
CA GLU A 309 3.96 -18.45 1.04
C GLU A 309 5.38 -18.68 1.62
N SER A 310 6.28 -19.08 0.75
CA SER A 310 7.71 -19.19 1.07
C SER A 310 8.24 -17.77 1.30
N GLY A 311 8.51 -17.40 2.55
CA GLY A 311 9.09 -16.11 2.89
C GLY A 311 8.65 -15.52 4.22
N ASP A 312 7.52 -15.97 4.76
CA ASP A 312 7.11 -15.54 6.10
C ASP A 312 7.55 -16.59 7.14
N ALA A 313 8.48 -16.22 8.01
CA ALA A 313 8.98 -17.10 9.09
C ALA A 313 7.90 -17.44 10.13
N ARG A 314 6.67 -16.96 9.97
CA ARG A 314 5.52 -17.25 10.81
C ARG A 314 4.66 -18.31 10.17
N THR A 315 4.59 -19.47 10.82
CA THR A 315 3.71 -20.58 10.47
C THR A 315 2.25 -20.19 10.68
N ASN A 316 1.64 -19.55 9.68
CA ASN A 316 0.21 -19.33 9.67
C ASN A 316 -0.48 -20.51 8.97
N PHE A 317 -1.00 -21.43 9.76
CA PHE A 317 -1.99 -22.38 9.25
C PHE A 317 -3.27 -21.62 8.96
N VAL A 318 -3.74 -21.65 7.72
CA VAL A 318 -4.98 -20.97 7.30
C VAL A 318 -6.16 -21.37 8.18
N LEU A 319 -6.18 -22.61 8.67
CA LEU A 319 -7.19 -23.13 9.58
C LEU A 319 -7.13 -22.48 10.98
N PHE A 320 -5.97 -21.99 11.40
CA PHE A 320 -5.71 -21.41 12.71
C PHE A 320 -5.36 -19.93 12.66
N SER A 321 -5.54 -19.28 11.51
CA SER A 321 -5.25 -17.84 11.36
C SER A 321 -5.99 -16.95 12.35
N TYR A 322 -7.14 -17.39 12.84
CA TYR A 322 -7.89 -16.74 13.92
C TYR A 322 -7.22 -16.94 15.30
N ALA A 323 -6.71 -18.14 15.59
CA ALA A 323 -6.04 -18.43 16.84
C ALA A 323 -4.68 -17.72 16.90
N ASP A 324 -3.98 -17.64 15.79
CA ASP A 324 -2.67 -17.01 15.68
C ASP A 324 -2.76 -15.48 15.86
N ARG A 325 -3.85 -14.85 15.36
CA ARG A 325 -4.11 -13.44 15.65
C ARG A 325 -4.41 -13.18 17.11
N PHE A 326 -5.19 -14.06 17.73
CA PHE A 326 -5.49 -13.95 19.16
C PHE A 326 -4.22 -14.07 20.01
N LEU A 327 -3.30 -14.94 19.61
CA LEU A 327 -2.00 -15.15 20.27
C LEU A 327 -1.01 -14.02 19.95
N THR A 328 -0.99 -13.49 18.72
CA THR A 328 -0.12 -12.36 18.33
C THR A 328 -0.59 -11.05 18.97
N GLU A 329 -1.89 -10.82 19.09
CA GLU A 329 -2.44 -9.68 19.83
C GLU A 329 -2.17 -9.79 21.34
N GLN A 330 -2.07 -11.01 21.90
CA GLN A 330 -1.68 -11.20 23.30
C GLN A 330 -0.17 -11.11 23.53
N SER A 331 0.67 -11.53 22.58
CA SER A 331 2.12 -11.43 22.71
C SER A 331 2.64 -9.99 22.67
N VAL A 332 1.95 -9.09 21.97
CA VAL A 332 2.22 -7.65 21.99
C VAL A 332 1.76 -6.98 23.30
N ARG A 333 0.93 -7.66 24.12
CA ARG A 333 0.52 -7.15 25.44
C ARG A 333 1.52 -7.42 26.57
N VAL A 334 2.55 -8.20 26.34
CA VAL A 334 3.49 -8.69 27.38
C VAL A 334 4.95 -8.31 27.08
N GLY A 335 5.21 -7.51 26.03
CA GLY A 335 6.55 -7.03 25.67
C GLY A 335 6.66 -5.51 25.77
#